data_549f87788af8aaaa7fea04261c651ea9
#
_entry.id   549f87788af8aaaa7fea04261c651ea9
#
_cell.length_a   1.000
_cell.length_b   1.000
_cell.length_c   1.000
_cell.angle_alpha   90.00
_cell.angle_beta   90.00
_cell.angle_gamma   90.00
#
_symmetry.space_group_name_H-M   'P 1'
#
loop_
_entity.id
_entity.type
_entity.pdbx_description
1 polymer ?
#
loop_
_entity_poly.entity_id
_entity_poly.type
_entity_poly.pdbx_seq_one_letter_code
_entity_poly.pdbx_strand_id
1 'polypeptide(L)'
;MKNSLSLPSGTLCLRLGSHTLLLHRRAWLITLGLLVALTLLSLLALTLGSGKITMMGVIQTLLGEGSRLDQVTVFKIRLPRLLAVLVAGAAMGLSGCLVQTLVRNRLATPDMIGVNEGASLAIIIFSLYLTLGTWPWWAAPFGALFAAAVLYALCNKPGEQGYLFVVIGIGVSELMNALGQFVMSTQSLVHLTSLYLWNMGNFVGQGYGTLLPVSLLLLLICPWTVCLSRSLGVLRLGPVTARTLGVNVNRVQLGVLAQAIIVAALGTAIGGPVVFIAMAAPILASWLSRDRIVPLWIAALCGALMLLASDTLVRVLASPHEVATGIMTRILGGLLLLFILLKDRQKAD
;
A
#
# COMPACT_ATOMS: atom_id res chain seq x y z
N MET A 1 -33.89 31.96 -12.86
CA MET A 1 -33.10 31.29 -13.91
C MET A 1 -32.52 30.01 -13.34
N LYS A 2 -33.08 28.83 -13.69
CA LYS A 2 -32.54 27.54 -13.34
C LYS A 2 -31.36 27.25 -14.26
N ASN A 3 -30.12 27.53 -13.82
CA ASN A 3 -28.94 27.06 -14.52
C ASN A 3 -28.88 25.53 -14.39
N SER A 4 -29.39 24.83 -15.37
CA SER A 4 -29.12 23.43 -15.59
C SER A 4 -27.66 23.33 -16.03
N LEU A 5 -26.74 23.22 -15.04
CA LEU A 5 -25.39 22.75 -15.31
C LEU A 5 -25.52 21.38 -15.97
N SER A 6 -25.21 21.30 -17.26
CA SER A 6 -25.15 20.04 -17.99
C SER A 6 -24.08 19.15 -17.33
N LEU A 7 -24.53 18.14 -16.60
CA LEU A 7 -23.65 17.17 -16.00
C LEU A 7 -22.87 16.43 -17.10
N PRO A 8 -21.56 16.22 -16.92
CA PRO A 8 -20.79 15.43 -17.88
C PRO A 8 -21.44 14.05 -18.08
N SER A 9 -21.50 13.57 -19.30
CA SER A 9 -22.11 12.28 -19.65
C SER A 9 -21.53 11.14 -18.78
N GLY A 10 -22.38 10.39 -18.09
CA GLY A 10 -22.01 9.26 -17.24
C GLY A 10 -21.74 9.59 -15.76
N THR A 11 -22.10 10.79 -15.29
CA THR A 11 -22.07 11.14 -13.85
C THR A 11 -23.43 10.97 -13.23
N LEU A 12 -23.48 10.21 -12.12
CA LEU A 12 -24.64 10.16 -11.21
C LEU A 12 -24.44 11.22 -10.13
N CYS A 13 -25.44 12.07 -9.95
CA CYS A 13 -25.42 13.10 -8.93
C CYS A 13 -26.25 12.62 -7.73
N LEU A 14 -25.58 12.29 -6.63
CA LEU A 14 -26.23 12.00 -5.35
C LEU A 14 -26.21 13.29 -4.51
N ARG A 15 -27.39 13.85 -4.27
CA ARG A 15 -27.60 15.02 -3.40
C ARG A 15 -27.84 14.53 -1.98
N LEU A 16 -26.89 14.77 -1.09
CA LEU A 16 -27.01 14.56 0.36
C LEU A 16 -27.05 15.94 1.04
N GLY A 17 -28.24 16.50 1.20
CA GLY A 17 -28.44 17.85 1.77
C GLY A 17 -27.74 18.93 0.94
N SER A 18 -26.86 19.72 1.55
CA SER A 18 -26.06 20.76 0.89
C SER A 18 -24.86 20.25 0.06
N HIS A 19 -24.55 18.96 0.16
CA HIS A 19 -23.40 18.36 -0.53
C HIS A 19 -23.84 17.55 -1.75
N THR A 20 -23.26 17.84 -2.91
CA THR A 20 -23.43 17.07 -4.14
C THR A 20 -22.22 16.16 -4.35
N LEU A 21 -22.43 14.84 -4.32
CA LEU A 21 -21.44 13.84 -4.69
C LEU A 21 -21.63 13.50 -6.18
N LEU A 22 -20.63 13.84 -6.99
CA LEU A 22 -20.58 13.44 -8.39
C LEU A 22 -19.93 12.06 -8.48
N LEU A 23 -20.73 11.05 -8.77
CA LEU A 23 -20.26 9.66 -8.90
C LEU A 23 -20.14 9.30 -10.38
N HIS A 24 -18.94 9.02 -10.83
CA HIS A 24 -18.72 8.55 -12.19
C HIS A 24 -19.10 7.06 -12.30
N ARG A 25 -20.13 6.77 -13.12
CA ARG A 25 -20.64 5.39 -13.33
C ARG A 25 -19.52 4.38 -13.62
N ARG A 26 -18.52 4.78 -14.40
CA ARG A 26 -17.38 3.95 -14.72
C ARG A 26 -16.52 3.62 -13.49
N ALA A 27 -16.25 4.60 -12.63
CA ALA A 27 -15.47 4.36 -11.40
C ALA A 27 -16.18 3.36 -10.48
N TRP A 28 -17.50 3.43 -10.39
CA TRP A 28 -18.32 2.48 -9.64
C TRP A 28 -18.26 1.06 -10.22
N LEU A 29 -18.37 0.92 -11.54
CA LEU A 29 -18.28 -0.39 -12.19
C LEU A 29 -16.90 -1.02 -11.99
N ILE A 30 -15.83 -0.22 -12.08
CA ILE A 30 -14.45 -0.68 -11.82
C ILE A 30 -14.32 -1.11 -10.36
N THR A 31 -14.79 -0.29 -9.41
CA THR A 31 -14.75 -0.62 -7.98
C THR A 31 -15.50 -1.91 -7.68
N LEU A 32 -16.71 -2.08 -8.23
CA LEU A 32 -17.49 -3.30 -8.07
C LEU A 32 -16.76 -4.51 -8.67
N GLY A 33 -16.22 -4.38 -9.87
CA GLY A 33 -15.43 -5.45 -10.51
C GLY A 33 -14.20 -5.84 -9.70
N LEU A 34 -13.48 -4.87 -9.14
CA LEU A 34 -12.34 -5.13 -8.26
C LEU A 34 -12.75 -5.79 -6.94
N LEU A 35 -13.88 -5.38 -6.35
CA LEU A 35 -14.41 -6.02 -5.14
C LEU A 35 -14.82 -7.47 -5.39
N VAL A 36 -15.48 -7.74 -6.52
CA VAL A 36 -15.84 -9.11 -6.92
C VAL A 36 -14.56 -9.94 -7.13
N ALA A 37 -13.57 -9.40 -7.86
CA ALA A 37 -12.28 -10.08 -8.07
C ALA A 37 -11.55 -10.36 -6.75
N LEU A 38 -11.52 -9.38 -5.83
CA LEU A 38 -10.96 -9.55 -4.48
C LEU A 38 -11.68 -10.64 -3.69
N THR A 39 -13.01 -10.66 -3.71
CA THR A 39 -13.80 -11.67 -3.00
C THR A 39 -13.52 -13.07 -3.56
N LEU A 40 -13.54 -13.24 -4.87
CA LEU A 40 -13.27 -14.52 -5.52
C LEU A 40 -11.84 -15.01 -5.24
N LEU A 41 -10.84 -14.11 -5.36
CA LEU A 41 -9.45 -14.45 -5.07
C LEU A 41 -9.24 -14.73 -3.58
N SER A 42 -9.93 -14.04 -2.68
CA SER A 42 -9.89 -14.29 -1.24
C SER A 42 -10.44 -15.67 -0.89
N LEU A 43 -11.57 -16.06 -1.46
CA LEU A 43 -12.13 -17.41 -1.29
C LEU A 43 -11.17 -18.46 -1.82
N LEU A 44 -10.58 -18.25 -3.00
CA LEU A 44 -9.57 -19.13 -3.56
C LEU A 44 -8.33 -19.21 -2.63
N ALA A 45 -7.85 -18.08 -2.13
CA ALA A 45 -6.71 -18.03 -1.22
C ALA A 45 -6.98 -18.75 0.12
N LEU A 46 -8.20 -18.78 0.60
CA LEU A 46 -8.58 -19.55 1.79
C LEU A 46 -8.63 -21.07 1.54
N THR A 47 -8.83 -21.52 0.30
CA THR A 47 -8.81 -22.96 -0.05
C THR A 47 -7.38 -23.46 -0.27
N LEU A 48 -6.50 -22.63 -0.85
CA LEU A 48 -5.14 -22.99 -1.20
C LEU A 48 -4.20 -22.92 0.02
N GLY A 49 -3.28 -23.86 0.14
CA GLY A 49 -2.26 -23.93 1.20
C GLY A 49 -2.05 -25.35 1.72
N SER A 50 -1.14 -25.51 2.67
CA SER A 50 -0.87 -26.78 3.36
C SER A 50 -2.12 -27.25 4.12
N GLY A 51 -2.63 -28.42 3.76
CA GLY A 51 -3.92 -28.95 4.25
C GLY A 51 -5.04 -28.82 3.21
N LYS A 52 -5.63 -29.96 2.86
CA LYS A 52 -6.70 -30.04 1.85
C LYS A 52 -8.04 -29.65 2.46
N ILE A 53 -8.36 -28.36 2.46
CA ILE A 53 -9.71 -27.89 2.79
C ILE A 53 -10.40 -27.57 1.47
N THR A 54 -11.56 -28.20 1.22
CA THR A 54 -12.37 -27.92 0.03
C THR A 54 -13.02 -26.54 0.14
N MET A 55 -13.42 -25.95 -0.98
CA MET A 55 -14.11 -24.66 -0.98
C MET A 55 -15.39 -24.70 -0.14
N MET A 56 -16.13 -25.82 -0.20
CA MET A 56 -17.31 -26.06 0.63
C MET A 56 -16.96 -26.11 2.12
N GLY A 57 -15.85 -26.77 2.47
CA GLY A 57 -15.34 -26.80 3.85
C GLY A 57 -14.97 -25.42 4.39
N VAL A 58 -14.38 -24.54 3.56
CA VAL A 58 -14.12 -23.14 3.95
C VAL A 58 -15.43 -22.40 4.23
N ILE A 59 -16.44 -22.54 3.34
CA ILE A 59 -17.73 -21.86 3.50
C ILE A 59 -18.43 -22.39 4.77
N GLN A 60 -18.50 -23.70 4.98
CA GLN A 60 -19.09 -24.30 6.19
C GLN A 60 -18.37 -23.82 7.46
N THR A 61 -17.03 -23.77 7.42
CA THR A 61 -16.23 -23.25 8.54
C THR A 61 -16.52 -21.78 8.85
N LEU A 62 -16.66 -20.94 7.82
CA LEU A 62 -17.03 -19.52 7.99
C LEU A 62 -18.43 -19.35 8.55
N LEU A 63 -19.35 -20.29 8.26
CA LEU A 63 -20.71 -20.33 8.83
C LEU A 63 -20.77 -20.97 10.22
N GLY A 64 -19.64 -21.49 10.75
CA GLY A 64 -19.55 -22.07 12.09
C GLY A 64 -19.76 -23.59 12.15
N GLU A 65 -19.95 -24.28 11.00
CA GLU A 65 -20.27 -25.71 10.89
C GLU A 65 -19.04 -26.60 10.60
N GLY A 66 -17.84 -26.03 10.46
CA GLY A 66 -16.60 -26.74 10.12
C GLY A 66 -16.04 -27.59 11.26
N SER A 67 -15.20 -28.58 10.94
CA SER A 67 -14.44 -29.35 11.92
C SER A 67 -13.55 -28.45 12.80
N ARG A 68 -13.19 -28.90 14.00
CA ARG A 68 -12.33 -28.13 14.91
C ARG A 68 -10.96 -27.80 14.28
N LEU A 69 -10.43 -28.71 13.46
CA LEU A 69 -9.18 -28.52 12.73
C LEU A 69 -9.35 -27.46 11.63
N ASP A 70 -10.45 -27.49 10.89
CA ASP A 70 -10.75 -26.50 9.85
C ASP A 70 -10.94 -25.11 10.46
N GLN A 71 -11.64 -25.02 11.61
CA GLN A 71 -11.82 -23.76 12.33
C GLN A 71 -10.47 -23.15 12.75
N VAL A 72 -9.56 -23.94 13.31
CA VAL A 72 -8.21 -23.46 13.68
C VAL A 72 -7.45 -23.03 12.43
N THR A 73 -7.47 -23.82 11.37
CA THR A 73 -6.73 -23.52 10.13
C THR A 73 -7.26 -22.26 9.45
N VAL A 74 -8.59 -22.11 9.35
CA VAL A 74 -9.20 -20.96 8.68
C VAL A 74 -9.07 -19.70 9.56
N PHE A 75 -9.52 -19.74 10.82
CA PHE A 75 -9.60 -18.52 11.63
C PHE A 75 -8.28 -18.10 12.29
N LYS A 76 -7.37 -19.04 12.60
CA LYS A 76 -6.10 -18.68 13.28
C LYS A 76 -4.90 -18.58 12.33
N ILE A 77 -4.95 -19.20 11.16
CA ILE A 77 -3.80 -19.23 10.24
C ILE A 77 -4.12 -18.49 8.93
N ARG A 78 -5.17 -18.90 8.20
CA ARG A 78 -5.40 -18.40 6.83
C ARG A 78 -6.06 -17.03 6.80
N LEU A 79 -7.07 -16.81 7.63
CA LEU A 79 -7.82 -15.55 7.65
C LEU A 79 -6.96 -14.36 8.13
N PRO A 80 -6.17 -14.45 9.22
CA PRO A 80 -5.28 -13.34 9.60
C PRO A 80 -4.27 -13.00 8.51
N ARG A 81 -3.66 -14.02 7.86
CA ARG A 81 -2.75 -13.81 6.74
C ARG A 81 -3.44 -13.14 5.56
N LEU A 82 -4.62 -13.61 5.17
CA LEU A 82 -5.44 -13.01 4.11
C LEU A 82 -5.72 -11.53 4.38
N LEU A 83 -6.23 -11.22 5.57
CA LEU A 83 -6.54 -9.84 5.97
C LEU A 83 -5.28 -8.97 6.04
N ALA A 84 -4.17 -9.51 6.55
CA ALA A 84 -2.89 -8.83 6.58
C ALA A 84 -2.41 -8.43 5.17
N VAL A 85 -2.50 -9.35 4.22
CA VAL A 85 -2.14 -9.10 2.81
C VAL A 85 -3.06 -8.07 2.17
N LEU A 86 -4.38 -8.15 2.39
CA LEU A 86 -5.35 -7.19 1.87
C LEU A 86 -5.10 -5.78 2.39
N VAL A 87 -4.91 -5.65 3.69
CA VAL A 87 -4.70 -4.35 4.36
C VAL A 87 -3.36 -3.74 3.96
N ALA A 88 -2.28 -4.52 3.96
CA ALA A 88 -0.96 -4.05 3.55
C ALA A 88 -0.94 -3.66 2.06
N GLY A 89 -1.54 -4.47 1.18
CA GLY A 89 -1.65 -4.17 -0.24
C GLY A 89 -2.46 -2.91 -0.51
N ALA A 90 -3.59 -2.71 0.18
CA ALA A 90 -4.40 -1.50 0.08
C ALA A 90 -3.63 -0.27 0.55
N ALA A 91 -2.91 -0.37 1.68
CA ALA A 91 -2.09 0.72 2.21
C ALA A 91 -0.98 1.11 1.22
N MET A 92 -0.25 0.14 0.66
CA MET A 92 0.80 0.40 -0.33
C MET A 92 0.24 1.02 -1.61
N GLY A 93 -0.89 0.51 -2.14
CA GLY A 93 -1.53 1.08 -3.33
C GLY A 93 -2.01 2.51 -3.11
N LEU A 94 -2.59 2.80 -1.95
CA LEU A 94 -3.03 4.16 -1.58
C LEU A 94 -1.84 5.11 -1.42
N SER A 95 -0.83 4.72 -0.65
CA SER A 95 0.37 5.53 -0.43
C SER A 95 1.09 5.82 -1.75
N GLY A 96 1.27 4.81 -2.60
CA GLY A 96 1.85 4.99 -3.93
C GLY A 96 1.09 6.00 -4.79
N CYS A 97 -0.25 5.95 -4.79
CA CYS A 97 -1.07 6.91 -5.52
C CYS A 97 -0.91 8.36 -5.00
N LEU A 98 -0.79 8.52 -3.69
CA LEU A 98 -0.53 9.82 -3.07
C LEU A 98 0.84 10.37 -3.50
N VAL A 99 1.90 9.55 -3.41
CA VAL A 99 3.27 9.95 -3.78
C VAL A 99 3.36 10.27 -5.27
N GLN A 100 2.84 9.40 -6.15
CA GLN A 100 2.85 9.63 -7.60
C GLN A 100 2.12 10.91 -8.01
N THR A 101 1.01 11.21 -7.34
CA THR A 101 0.24 12.45 -7.59
C THR A 101 1.02 13.67 -7.09
N LEU A 102 1.67 13.57 -5.93
CA LEU A 102 2.45 14.66 -5.33
C LEU A 102 3.67 15.01 -6.17
N VAL A 103 4.47 14.00 -6.51
CA VAL A 103 5.72 14.15 -7.29
C VAL A 103 5.43 14.32 -8.79
N ARG A 104 4.21 14.02 -9.25
CA ARG A 104 3.80 13.98 -10.66
C ARG A 104 4.65 13.05 -11.51
N ASN A 105 5.10 11.98 -10.93
CA ASN A 105 5.86 10.94 -11.60
C ASN A 105 5.21 9.59 -11.31
N ARG A 106 4.82 8.86 -12.35
CA ARG A 106 4.19 7.54 -12.23
C ARG A 106 5.12 6.46 -11.66
N LEU A 107 6.43 6.70 -11.68
CA LEU A 107 7.42 5.78 -11.14
C LEU A 107 7.80 6.09 -9.69
N ALA A 108 7.29 7.19 -9.12
CA ALA A 108 7.58 7.55 -7.73
C ALA A 108 6.89 6.58 -6.76
N THR A 109 7.63 6.17 -5.74
CA THR A 109 7.16 5.28 -4.68
C THR A 109 7.53 5.83 -3.30
N PRO A 110 6.81 5.44 -2.22
CA PRO A 110 7.20 5.80 -0.87
C PRO A 110 8.58 5.27 -0.46
N ASP A 111 9.04 4.19 -1.09
CA ASP A 111 10.38 3.60 -0.86
C ASP A 111 11.49 4.58 -1.22
N MET A 112 11.33 5.34 -2.31
CA MET A 112 12.29 6.37 -2.74
C MET A 112 12.43 7.54 -1.75
N ILE A 113 11.59 7.59 -0.72
CA ILE A 113 11.61 8.61 0.34
C ILE A 113 12.25 8.04 1.61
N GLY A 114 12.64 6.77 1.61
CA GLY A 114 13.22 6.07 2.77
C GLY A 114 12.19 5.62 3.82
N VAL A 115 10.90 5.62 3.45
CA VAL A 115 9.81 5.29 4.39
C VAL A 115 9.89 3.84 4.84
N ASN A 116 10.07 2.90 3.90
CA ASN A 116 10.11 1.47 4.22
C ASN A 116 11.38 1.11 5.01
N GLU A 117 12.52 1.64 4.62
CA GLU A 117 13.81 1.43 5.27
C GLU A 117 13.84 2.03 6.66
N GLY A 118 13.31 3.24 6.82
CA GLY A 118 13.15 3.86 8.14
C GLY A 118 12.22 3.09 9.06
N ALA A 119 11.08 2.62 8.53
CA ALA A 119 10.16 1.77 9.27
C ALA A 119 10.81 0.44 9.68
N SER A 120 11.54 -0.19 8.76
CA SER A 120 12.26 -1.44 8.98
C SER A 120 13.35 -1.28 10.02
N LEU A 121 14.17 -0.24 9.91
CA LEU A 121 15.22 0.08 10.87
C LEU A 121 14.65 0.25 12.29
N ALA A 122 13.57 0.99 12.44
CA ALA A 122 12.92 1.17 13.75
C ALA A 122 12.41 -0.17 14.31
N ILE A 123 11.72 -0.98 13.52
CA ILE A 123 11.25 -2.30 13.97
C ILE A 123 12.43 -3.19 14.36
N ILE A 124 13.50 -3.23 13.58
CA ILE A 124 14.70 -4.02 13.89
C ILE A 124 15.30 -3.57 15.23
N ILE A 125 15.52 -2.27 15.43
CA ILE A 125 16.06 -1.74 16.67
C ILE A 125 15.16 -2.07 17.85
N PHE A 126 13.87 -1.77 17.76
CA PHE A 126 12.94 -1.98 18.88
C PHE A 126 12.69 -3.46 19.18
N SER A 127 12.70 -4.35 18.17
CA SER A 127 12.55 -5.79 18.39
C SER A 127 13.77 -6.43 19.06
N LEU A 128 14.95 -5.87 18.88
CA LEU A 128 16.19 -6.40 19.46
C LEU A 128 16.49 -5.85 20.86
N TYR A 129 16.23 -4.57 21.09
CA TYR A 129 16.63 -3.89 22.34
C TYR A 129 15.50 -3.75 23.35
N LEU A 130 14.24 -3.83 22.91
CA LEU A 130 13.11 -3.88 23.82
C LEU A 130 12.57 -5.31 23.87
N THR A 131 12.70 -5.97 25.01
CA THR A 131 12.11 -7.30 25.31
C THR A 131 10.58 -7.20 25.44
N LEU A 132 9.94 -6.67 24.42
CA LEU A 132 8.50 -6.60 24.34
C LEU A 132 8.02 -7.98 23.84
N GLY A 133 7.28 -8.71 24.63
CA GLY A 133 6.72 -10.02 24.23
C GLY A 133 5.79 -9.97 23.01
N THR A 134 5.70 -8.80 22.33
CA THR A 134 4.88 -8.55 21.14
C THR A 134 5.68 -7.81 20.07
N TRP A 135 5.37 -8.07 18.81
CA TRP A 135 5.98 -7.39 17.67
C TRP A 135 5.75 -5.87 17.72
N PRO A 136 6.79 -5.03 17.65
CA PRO A 136 6.67 -3.59 17.83
C PRO A 136 6.17 -2.87 16.57
N TRP A 137 5.00 -3.23 16.06
CA TRP A 137 4.40 -2.64 14.86
C TRP A 137 4.28 -1.10 14.92
N TRP A 138 4.08 -0.55 16.10
CA TRP A 138 3.99 0.89 16.35
C TRP A 138 5.31 1.64 16.09
N ALA A 139 6.46 0.96 16.08
CA ALA A 139 7.75 1.56 15.79
C ALA A 139 7.89 1.97 14.31
N ALA A 140 7.22 1.27 13.40
CA ALA A 140 7.29 1.55 11.96
C ALA A 140 6.93 3.00 11.59
N PRO A 141 5.79 3.58 12.02
CA PRO A 141 5.47 4.97 11.76
C PRO A 141 6.51 5.95 12.28
N PHE A 142 7.12 5.69 13.45
CA PHE A 142 8.17 6.56 13.99
C PHE A 142 9.43 6.54 13.14
N GLY A 143 9.88 5.35 12.74
CA GLY A 143 11.06 5.22 11.86
C GLY A 143 10.84 5.83 10.48
N ALA A 144 9.66 5.65 9.92
CA ALA A 144 9.27 6.25 8.65
C ALA A 144 9.22 7.78 8.73
N LEU A 145 8.62 8.33 9.79
CA LEU A 145 8.58 9.77 10.03
C LEU A 145 9.97 10.35 10.29
N PHE A 146 10.84 9.60 10.98
CA PHE A 146 12.23 10.01 11.18
C PHE A 146 12.98 10.12 9.84
N ALA A 147 12.90 9.08 8.99
CA ALA A 147 13.51 9.10 7.66
C ALA A 147 12.97 10.27 6.81
N ALA A 148 11.66 10.51 6.85
CA ALA A 148 11.04 11.63 6.16
C ALA A 148 11.45 12.99 6.72
N ALA A 149 11.65 13.12 8.03
CA ALA A 149 12.14 14.35 8.66
C ALA A 149 13.59 14.64 8.24
N VAL A 150 14.44 13.61 8.18
CA VAL A 150 15.81 13.72 7.65
C VAL A 150 15.78 14.18 6.20
N LEU A 151 14.96 13.55 5.37
CA LEU A 151 14.77 13.96 3.96
C LEU A 151 14.32 15.42 3.87
N TYR A 152 13.30 15.80 4.65
CA TYR A 152 12.77 17.17 4.66
C TYR A 152 13.80 18.19 5.09
N ALA A 153 14.63 17.87 6.09
CA ALA A 153 15.71 18.76 6.57
C ALA A 153 16.82 18.95 5.52
N LEU A 154 17.09 17.92 4.70
CA LEU A 154 18.07 18.00 3.63
C LEU A 154 17.52 18.68 2.37
N CYS A 155 16.19 18.63 2.16
CA CYS A 155 15.53 19.29 1.05
C CYS A 155 15.00 20.66 1.48
N ASN A 156 15.73 21.75 1.19
CA ASN A 156 15.37 23.12 1.57
C ASN A 156 13.96 23.58 1.15
N LYS A 157 13.33 22.95 0.15
CA LYS A 157 11.93 23.20 -0.27
C LYS A 157 11.38 21.97 -0.99
N PRO A 158 10.64 21.10 -0.32
CA PRO A 158 9.97 19.97 -0.98
C PRO A 158 8.92 20.51 -1.96
N GLY A 159 9.02 20.09 -3.21
CA GLY A 159 8.05 20.39 -4.26
C GLY A 159 8.50 21.31 -5.39
N GLU A 160 9.55 22.09 -5.23
CA GLU A 160 10.10 22.95 -6.31
C GLU A 160 11.18 22.22 -7.16
N GLN A 161 11.85 21.21 -6.60
CA GLN A 161 12.91 20.45 -7.27
C GLN A 161 12.64 18.94 -7.17
N GLY A 162 11.67 18.43 -7.92
CA GLY A 162 11.26 17.02 -7.86
C GLY A 162 12.40 16.02 -8.07
N TYR A 163 13.42 16.35 -8.90
CA TYR A 163 14.59 15.51 -9.11
C TYR A 163 15.47 15.41 -7.85
N LEU A 164 15.80 16.55 -7.24
CA LEU A 164 16.66 16.60 -6.06
C LEU A 164 16.00 15.88 -4.87
N PHE A 165 14.69 16.01 -4.72
CA PHE A 165 13.92 15.30 -3.70
C PHE A 165 14.05 13.78 -3.83
N VAL A 166 13.99 13.25 -5.04
CA VAL A 166 14.15 11.81 -5.32
C VAL A 166 15.60 11.37 -5.05
N VAL A 167 16.61 12.12 -5.49
CA VAL A 167 18.02 11.76 -5.31
C VAL A 167 18.41 11.76 -3.82
N ILE A 168 18.02 12.79 -3.05
CA ILE A 168 18.25 12.82 -1.61
C ILE A 168 17.48 11.70 -0.92
N GLY A 169 16.25 11.42 -1.37
CA GLY A 169 15.42 10.31 -0.86
C GLY A 169 16.10 8.96 -1.01
N ILE A 170 16.69 8.67 -2.17
CA ILE A 170 17.47 7.44 -2.40
C ILE A 170 18.66 7.38 -1.44
N GLY A 171 19.38 8.48 -1.24
CA GLY A 171 20.50 8.54 -0.28
C GLY A 171 20.07 8.26 1.16
N VAL A 172 18.93 8.82 1.58
CA VAL A 172 18.35 8.54 2.92
C VAL A 172 17.89 7.09 3.03
N SER A 173 17.24 6.53 2.00
CA SER A 173 16.88 5.13 1.93
C SER A 173 18.08 4.20 2.13
N GLU A 174 19.14 4.39 1.36
CA GLU A 174 20.35 3.57 1.45
C GLU A 174 21.06 3.73 2.79
N LEU A 175 21.07 4.93 3.38
CA LEU A 175 21.60 5.13 4.73
C LEU A 175 20.81 4.34 5.78
N MET A 176 19.47 4.42 5.76
CA MET A 176 18.62 3.66 6.70
C MET A 176 18.79 2.14 6.51
N ASN A 177 18.87 1.68 5.26
CA ASN A 177 19.12 0.29 4.93
C ASN A 177 20.49 -0.19 5.44
N ALA A 178 21.55 0.58 5.22
CA ALA A 178 22.88 0.25 5.70
C ALA A 178 22.95 0.18 7.24
N LEU A 179 22.28 1.12 7.93
CA LEU A 179 22.18 1.09 9.39
C LEU A 179 21.42 -0.15 9.87
N GLY A 180 20.33 -0.54 9.19
CA GLY A 180 19.58 -1.77 9.49
C GLY A 180 20.44 -3.02 9.32
N GLN A 181 21.18 -3.12 8.22
CA GLN A 181 22.12 -4.22 7.97
C GLN A 181 23.24 -4.27 8.99
N PHE A 182 23.79 -3.11 9.37
CA PHE A 182 24.81 -3.02 10.43
C PHE A 182 24.27 -3.57 11.77
N VAL A 183 23.07 -3.15 12.19
CA VAL A 183 22.45 -3.64 13.42
C VAL A 183 22.19 -5.15 13.31
N MET A 184 21.68 -5.64 12.18
CA MET A 184 21.47 -7.07 11.96
C MET A 184 22.77 -7.87 12.02
N SER A 185 23.88 -7.36 11.47
CA SER A 185 25.17 -8.06 11.44
C SER A 185 25.76 -8.33 12.84
N THR A 186 25.33 -7.60 13.85
CA THR A 186 25.75 -7.79 15.24
C THR A 186 24.94 -8.85 16.00
N GLN A 187 23.93 -9.46 15.36
CA GLN A 187 22.99 -10.36 16.01
C GLN A 187 23.36 -11.85 15.84
N SER A 188 22.79 -12.70 16.70
CA SER A 188 22.92 -14.15 16.56
C SER A 188 22.15 -14.67 15.34
N LEU A 189 22.61 -15.79 14.75
CA LEU A 189 22.04 -16.39 13.54
C LEU A 189 20.52 -16.66 13.65
N VAL A 190 20.03 -17.02 14.82
CA VAL A 190 18.60 -17.33 15.05
C VAL A 190 17.75 -16.08 14.90
N HIS A 191 18.16 -14.96 15.51
CA HIS A 191 17.45 -13.68 15.40
C HIS A 191 17.58 -13.09 14.00
N LEU A 192 18.74 -13.24 13.37
CA LEU A 192 19.00 -12.79 12.00
C LEU A 192 18.02 -13.39 11.00
N THR A 193 17.76 -14.69 11.06
CA THR A 193 16.90 -15.39 10.10
C THR A 193 15.47 -14.86 10.13
N SER A 194 14.89 -14.66 11.30
CA SER A 194 13.52 -14.15 11.42
C SER A 194 13.39 -12.71 10.98
N LEU A 195 14.35 -11.83 11.33
CA LEU A 195 14.39 -10.44 10.89
C LEU A 195 14.62 -10.32 9.38
N TYR A 196 15.49 -11.17 8.83
CA TYR A 196 15.77 -11.20 7.39
C TYR A 196 14.53 -11.63 6.57
N LEU A 197 13.85 -12.70 7.01
CA LEU A 197 12.61 -13.15 6.37
C LEU A 197 11.53 -12.07 6.44
N TRP A 198 11.40 -11.38 7.58
CA TRP A 198 10.45 -10.27 7.70
C TRP A 198 10.81 -9.12 6.76
N ASN A 199 12.08 -8.73 6.67
CA ASN A 199 12.55 -7.64 5.80
C ASN A 199 12.43 -7.97 4.29
N MET A 200 12.19 -9.23 3.95
CA MET A 200 11.84 -9.64 2.58
C MET A 200 10.35 -9.42 2.23
N GLY A 201 9.52 -8.99 3.17
CA GLY A 201 8.08 -8.89 2.98
C GLY A 201 7.37 -10.23 3.19
N ASN A 202 7.22 -10.65 4.45
CA ASN A 202 6.69 -11.95 4.82
C ASN A 202 5.37 -11.81 5.61
N PHE A 203 4.33 -12.48 5.14
CA PHE A 203 3.01 -12.52 5.77
C PHE A 203 2.72 -13.85 6.48
N VAL A 204 3.71 -14.74 6.57
CA VAL A 204 3.58 -16.03 7.28
C VAL A 204 3.56 -15.78 8.78
N GLY A 205 2.64 -16.45 9.48
CA GLY A 205 2.52 -16.34 10.93
C GLY A 205 1.93 -15.03 11.45
N GLN A 206 1.39 -14.17 10.56
CA GLN A 206 0.73 -12.94 10.99
C GLN A 206 -0.52 -13.23 11.81
N GLY A 207 -0.62 -12.56 12.96
CA GLY A 207 -1.74 -12.69 13.88
C GLY A 207 -2.58 -11.40 13.99
N TYR A 208 -3.70 -11.51 14.68
CA TYR A 208 -4.61 -10.38 14.92
C TYR A 208 -3.99 -9.27 15.78
N GLY A 209 -2.94 -9.57 16.58
CA GLY A 209 -2.29 -8.60 17.47
C GLY A 209 -1.69 -7.38 16.75
N THR A 210 -1.10 -7.59 15.58
CA THR A 210 -0.59 -6.50 14.72
C THR A 210 -1.68 -5.99 13.77
N LEU A 211 -2.46 -6.91 13.20
CA LEU A 211 -3.44 -6.61 12.18
C LEU A 211 -4.54 -5.66 12.66
N LEU A 212 -5.15 -5.93 13.81
CA LEU A 212 -6.29 -5.15 14.30
C LEU A 212 -5.94 -3.68 14.57
N PRO A 213 -4.90 -3.34 15.37
CA PRO A 213 -4.56 -1.95 15.64
C PRO A 213 -4.13 -1.21 14.37
N VAL A 214 -3.37 -1.84 13.49
CA VAL A 214 -2.96 -1.21 12.22
C VAL A 214 -4.17 -0.95 11.30
N SER A 215 -5.08 -1.92 11.19
CA SER A 215 -6.31 -1.75 10.39
C SER A 215 -7.18 -0.63 10.94
N LEU A 216 -7.31 -0.54 12.26
CA LEU A 216 -8.07 0.53 12.92
C LEU A 216 -7.46 1.90 12.64
N LEU A 217 -6.15 2.04 12.75
CA LEU A 217 -5.45 3.29 12.43
C LEU A 217 -5.63 3.68 10.96
N LEU A 218 -5.52 2.73 10.03
CA LEU A 218 -5.77 2.98 8.61
C LEU A 218 -7.20 3.44 8.36
N LEU A 219 -8.19 2.84 9.02
CA LEU A 219 -9.59 3.29 8.96
C LEU A 219 -9.77 4.71 9.50
N LEU A 220 -9.09 5.08 10.59
CA LEU A 220 -9.12 6.44 11.13
C LEU A 220 -8.48 7.47 10.19
N ILE A 221 -7.56 7.05 9.32
CA ILE A 221 -6.93 7.91 8.31
C ILE A 221 -7.83 8.09 7.06
N CYS A 222 -8.79 7.19 6.80
CA CYS A 222 -9.68 7.28 5.64
C CYS A 222 -10.40 8.64 5.49
N PRO A 223 -10.99 9.26 6.51
CA PRO A 223 -11.59 10.58 6.40
C PRO A 223 -10.62 11.66 5.94
N TRP A 224 -9.37 11.60 6.41
CA TRP A 224 -8.32 12.52 5.95
C TRP A 224 -8.02 12.34 4.46
N THR A 225 -7.98 11.10 3.97
CA THR A 225 -7.83 10.81 2.53
C THR A 225 -8.95 11.45 1.71
N VAL A 226 -10.19 11.37 2.18
CA VAL A 226 -11.35 11.99 1.52
C VAL A 226 -11.21 13.52 1.49
N CYS A 227 -10.81 14.14 2.59
CA CYS A 227 -10.59 15.58 2.66
C CYS A 227 -9.49 16.05 1.68
N LEU A 228 -8.37 15.31 1.61
CA LEU A 228 -7.26 15.66 0.72
C LEU A 228 -7.54 15.38 -0.75
N SER A 229 -8.43 14.45 -1.08
CA SER A 229 -8.71 14.01 -2.46
C SER A 229 -9.12 15.16 -3.38
N ARG A 230 -9.92 16.10 -2.88
CA ARG A 230 -10.35 17.30 -3.63
C ARG A 230 -9.18 18.21 -3.95
N SER A 231 -8.37 18.54 -2.96
CA SER A 231 -7.18 19.39 -3.10
C SER A 231 -6.12 18.76 -4.00
N LEU A 232 -5.98 17.43 -3.95
CA LEU A 232 -5.12 16.65 -4.85
C LEU A 232 -5.57 16.76 -6.31
N GLY A 233 -6.87 16.72 -6.58
CA GLY A 233 -7.42 16.92 -7.91
C GLY A 233 -7.03 18.27 -8.52
N VAL A 234 -7.07 19.33 -7.71
CA VAL A 234 -6.64 20.69 -8.13
C VAL A 234 -5.13 20.77 -8.27
N LEU A 235 -4.36 20.13 -7.39
CA LEU A 235 -2.90 20.14 -7.43
C LEU A 235 -2.34 19.49 -8.71
N ARG A 236 -3.05 18.53 -9.32
CA ARG A 236 -2.69 17.94 -10.63
C ARG A 236 -2.61 18.97 -11.76
N LEU A 237 -3.42 20.05 -11.69
CA LEU A 237 -3.41 21.11 -12.70
C LEU A 237 -2.16 22.01 -12.62
N GLY A 238 -1.34 21.83 -11.62
CA GLY A 238 -0.12 22.60 -11.39
C GLY A 238 -0.16 23.44 -10.12
N PRO A 239 1.00 23.67 -9.48
CA PRO A 239 1.04 24.47 -8.25
C PRO A 239 0.65 25.92 -8.48
N VAL A 240 0.96 26.48 -9.65
CA VAL A 240 0.57 27.84 -10.01
C VAL A 240 -0.95 27.93 -10.13
N THR A 241 -1.55 27.06 -10.93
CA THR A 241 -3.01 26.99 -11.11
C THR A 241 -3.73 26.68 -9.79
N ALA A 242 -3.16 25.80 -8.95
CA ALA A 242 -3.75 25.50 -7.65
C ALA A 242 -3.75 26.72 -6.70
N ARG A 243 -2.69 27.52 -6.72
CA ARG A 243 -2.59 28.76 -5.94
C ARG A 243 -3.62 29.80 -6.41
N THR A 244 -3.81 29.97 -7.73
CA THR A 244 -4.83 30.90 -8.27
C THR A 244 -6.26 30.47 -7.94
N LEU A 245 -6.49 29.17 -7.76
CA LEU A 245 -7.77 28.61 -7.29
C LEU A 245 -7.92 28.62 -5.76
N GLY A 246 -7.04 29.31 -5.03
CA GLY A 246 -7.12 29.50 -3.57
C GLY A 246 -6.63 28.30 -2.74
N VAL A 247 -5.99 27.29 -3.35
CA VAL A 247 -5.45 26.15 -2.62
C VAL A 247 -4.09 26.50 -2.00
N ASN A 248 -3.97 26.30 -0.70
CA ASN A 248 -2.65 26.43 -0.03
C ASN A 248 -1.77 25.20 -0.39
N VAL A 249 -1.00 25.35 -1.47
CA VAL A 249 -0.20 24.28 -2.06
C VAL A 249 0.73 23.62 -1.03
N ASN A 250 1.43 24.44 -0.23
CA ASN A 250 2.42 23.91 0.75
C ASN A 250 1.75 23.05 1.82
N ARG A 251 0.61 23.49 2.37
CA ARG A 251 -0.15 22.69 3.37
C ARG A 251 -0.67 21.40 2.79
N VAL A 252 -1.20 21.44 1.55
CA VAL A 252 -1.71 20.24 0.87
C VAL A 252 -0.57 19.27 0.57
N GLN A 253 0.56 19.75 0.07
CA GLN A 253 1.72 18.90 -0.21
C GLN A 253 2.25 18.22 1.05
N LEU A 254 2.42 18.97 2.15
CA LEU A 254 2.83 18.39 3.43
C LEU A 254 1.82 17.39 3.98
N GLY A 255 0.52 17.70 3.92
CA GLY A 255 -0.53 16.79 4.36
C GLY A 255 -0.57 15.49 3.56
N VAL A 256 -0.43 15.58 2.22
CA VAL A 256 -0.37 14.41 1.33
C VAL A 256 0.87 13.57 1.60
N LEU A 257 2.04 14.23 1.76
CA LEU A 257 3.30 13.56 2.06
C LEU A 257 3.22 12.82 3.41
N ALA A 258 2.79 13.52 4.46
CA ALA A 258 2.61 12.92 5.79
C ALA A 258 1.66 11.72 5.77
N GLN A 259 0.53 11.85 5.08
CA GLN A 259 -0.42 10.76 4.92
C GLN A 259 0.18 9.58 4.17
N ALA A 260 0.88 9.82 3.06
CA ALA A 260 1.53 8.77 2.28
C ALA A 260 2.56 8.00 3.11
N ILE A 261 3.36 8.71 3.90
CA ILE A 261 4.38 8.14 4.80
C ILE A 261 3.72 7.25 5.86
N ILE A 262 2.72 7.79 6.57
CA ILE A 262 2.05 7.05 7.65
C ILE A 262 1.36 5.79 7.11
N VAL A 263 0.65 5.91 5.99
CA VAL A 263 -0.05 4.79 5.36
C VAL A 263 0.93 3.71 4.88
N ALA A 264 2.05 4.10 4.24
CA ALA A 264 3.08 3.15 3.83
C ALA A 264 3.73 2.46 5.04
N ALA A 265 4.08 3.22 6.09
CA ALA A 265 4.68 2.68 7.29
C ALA A 265 3.78 1.69 8.03
N LEU A 266 2.47 1.98 8.10
CA LEU A 266 1.50 1.06 8.67
C LEU A 266 1.36 -0.21 7.81
N GLY A 267 1.39 -0.10 6.48
CA GLY A 267 1.42 -1.24 5.58
C GLY A 267 2.66 -2.11 5.79
N THR A 268 3.84 -1.49 5.89
CA THR A 268 5.12 -2.16 6.17
C THR A 268 5.14 -2.82 7.55
N ALA A 269 4.51 -2.22 8.56
CA ALA A 269 4.44 -2.76 9.92
C ALA A 269 3.76 -4.15 9.99
N ILE A 270 2.86 -4.45 9.07
CA ILE A 270 2.13 -5.72 9.05
C ILE A 270 3.04 -6.88 8.62
N GLY A 271 3.67 -6.78 7.47
CA GLY A 271 4.39 -7.91 6.86
C GLY A 271 5.77 -7.56 6.31
N GLY A 272 6.34 -6.42 6.73
CA GLY A 272 7.60 -5.92 6.19
C GLY A 272 7.45 -5.13 4.89
N PRO A 273 8.56 -4.65 4.33
CA PRO A 273 8.57 -3.85 3.12
C PRO A 273 8.13 -4.67 1.90
N VAL A 274 7.11 -4.18 1.21
CA VAL A 274 6.59 -4.77 -0.03
C VAL A 274 6.87 -3.81 -1.17
N VAL A 275 7.87 -4.15 -1.97
CA VAL A 275 8.31 -3.33 -3.11
C VAL A 275 7.41 -3.54 -4.33
N PHE A 276 7.36 -2.57 -5.24
CA PHE A 276 6.62 -2.54 -6.49
C PHE A 276 5.09 -2.43 -6.41
N ILE A 277 4.43 -2.90 -5.36
CA ILE A 277 2.96 -2.75 -5.25
C ILE A 277 2.57 -1.27 -5.22
N ALA A 278 3.31 -0.46 -4.46
CA ALA A 278 3.07 0.99 -4.37
C ALA A 278 3.29 1.72 -5.72
N MET A 279 4.11 1.16 -6.62
CA MET A 279 4.29 1.70 -7.96
C MET A 279 3.22 1.19 -8.93
N ALA A 280 3.00 -0.10 -8.97
CA ALA A 280 2.18 -0.76 -9.99
C ALA A 280 0.67 -0.55 -9.78
N ALA A 281 0.21 -0.57 -8.53
CA ALA A 281 -1.21 -0.43 -8.24
C ALA A 281 -1.82 0.90 -8.70
N PRO A 282 -1.23 2.09 -8.46
CA PRO A 282 -1.77 3.34 -8.99
C PRO A 282 -1.64 3.45 -10.51
N ILE A 283 -0.64 2.85 -11.15
CA ILE A 283 -0.53 2.79 -12.62
C ILE A 283 -1.71 1.98 -13.18
N LEU A 284 -1.97 0.80 -12.62
CA LEU A 284 -3.12 -0.02 -13.01
C LEU A 284 -4.44 0.71 -12.77
N ALA A 285 -4.58 1.36 -11.63
CA ALA A 285 -5.76 2.15 -11.29
C ALA A 285 -6.00 3.30 -12.28
N SER A 286 -4.95 4.00 -12.70
CA SER A 286 -5.05 5.08 -13.69
C SER A 286 -5.43 4.56 -15.08
N TRP A 287 -4.92 3.41 -15.50
CA TRP A 287 -5.33 2.76 -16.75
C TRP A 287 -6.82 2.36 -16.74
N LEU A 288 -7.29 1.79 -15.64
CA LEU A 288 -8.69 1.42 -15.49
C LEU A 288 -9.61 2.65 -15.48
N SER A 289 -9.23 3.69 -14.75
CA SER A 289 -10.02 4.93 -14.61
C SER A 289 -9.88 5.91 -15.79
N ARG A 290 -8.96 5.65 -16.74
CA ARG A 290 -8.58 6.54 -17.85
C ARG A 290 -8.15 7.94 -17.40
N ASP A 291 -7.41 8.03 -16.30
CA ASP A 291 -6.79 9.26 -15.77
C ASP A 291 -7.73 10.47 -15.51
N ARG A 292 -9.05 10.28 -15.49
CA ARG A 292 -10.00 11.38 -15.30
C ARG A 292 -10.05 11.92 -13.86
N ILE A 293 -9.72 11.08 -12.89
CA ILE A 293 -9.77 11.39 -11.45
C ILE A 293 -8.50 10.83 -10.79
N VAL A 294 -8.09 11.36 -9.62
CA VAL A 294 -7.08 10.70 -8.79
C VAL A 294 -7.70 9.41 -8.22
N PRO A 295 -7.26 8.22 -8.68
CA PRO A 295 -7.98 6.99 -8.37
C PRO A 295 -7.53 6.38 -7.05
N LEU A 296 -7.59 7.15 -5.93
CA LEU A 296 -7.06 6.73 -4.62
C LEU A 296 -7.61 5.38 -4.15
N TRP A 297 -8.94 5.23 -4.16
CA TRP A 297 -9.60 4.00 -3.71
C TRP A 297 -9.41 2.84 -4.68
N ILE A 298 -9.42 3.13 -5.98
CA ILE A 298 -9.16 2.12 -7.00
C ILE A 298 -7.70 1.64 -6.87
N ALA A 299 -6.75 2.54 -6.57
CA ALA A 299 -5.35 2.17 -6.34
C ALA A 299 -5.19 1.30 -5.08
N ALA A 300 -5.91 1.60 -4.00
CA ALA A 300 -5.93 0.75 -2.82
C ALA A 300 -6.46 -0.66 -3.13
N LEU A 301 -7.58 -0.77 -3.86
CA LEU A 301 -8.14 -2.07 -4.26
C LEU A 301 -7.22 -2.83 -5.22
N CYS A 302 -6.58 -2.14 -6.17
CA CYS A 302 -5.57 -2.74 -7.04
C CYS A 302 -4.37 -3.25 -6.24
N GLY A 303 -3.89 -2.49 -5.26
CA GLY A 303 -2.79 -2.90 -4.38
C GLY A 303 -3.14 -4.14 -3.55
N ALA A 304 -4.35 -4.18 -2.98
CA ALA A 304 -4.86 -5.35 -2.28
C ALA A 304 -4.93 -6.58 -3.19
N LEU A 305 -5.47 -6.42 -4.41
CA LEU A 305 -5.61 -7.50 -5.39
C LEU A 305 -4.24 -8.03 -5.85
N MET A 306 -3.31 -7.13 -6.15
CA MET A 306 -1.96 -7.51 -6.62
C MET A 306 -1.17 -8.23 -5.53
N LEU A 307 -1.22 -7.73 -4.28
CA LEU A 307 -0.51 -8.38 -3.19
C LEU A 307 -1.13 -9.73 -2.84
N LEU A 308 -2.47 -9.84 -2.85
CA LEU A 308 -3.16 -11.11 -2.64
C LEU A 308 -2.86 -12.11 -3.76
N ALA A 309 -2.81 -11.67 -5.01
CA ALA A 309 -2.41 -12.52 -6.14
C ALA A 309 -0.98 -13.03 -5.97
N SER A 310 -0.04 -12.14 -5.60
CA SER A 310 1.36 -12.49 -5.34
C SER A 310 1.50 -13.50 -4.20
N ASP A 311 0.78 -13.29 -3.08
CA ASP A 311 0.79 -14.21 -1.94
C ASP A 311 0.20 -15.57 -2.30
N THR A 312 -0.89 -15.58 -3.07
CA THR A 312 -1.53 -16.82 -3.51
C THR A 312 -0.65 -17.60 -4.48
N LEU A 313 -0.01 -16.91 -5.44
CA LEU A 313 0.93 -17.51 -6.39
C LEU A 313 2.13 -18.13 -5.68
N VAL A 314 2.75 -17.42 -4.74
CA VAL A 314 3.89 -17.95 -3.97
C VAL A 314 3.49 -19.23 -3.22
N ARG A 315 2.31 -19.23 -2.58
CA ARG A 315 1.84 -20.41 -1.86
C ARG A 315 1.61 -21.63 -2.75
N VAL A 316 1.17 -21.41 -3.99
CA VAL A 316 0.97 -22.50 -4.96
C VAL A 316 2.29 -22.99 -5.53
N LEU A 317 3.17 -22.08 -5.95
CA LEU A 317 4.42 -22.41 -6.64
C LEU A 317 5.49 -22.99 -5.70
N ALA A 318 5.54 -22.50 -4.45
CA ALA A 318 6.56 -22.89 -3.50
C ALA A 318 6.14 -24.04 -2.58
N SER A 319 4.88 -24.50 -2.63
CA SER A 319 4.41 -25.61 -1.79
C SER A 319 5.30 -26.86 -1.90
N PRO A 320 5.69 -27.49 -0.79
CA PRO A 320 5.28 -27.26 0.59
C PRO A 320 6.12 -26.21 1.36
N HIS A 321 7.07 -25.55 0.72
CA HIS A 321 7.93 -24.55 1.36
C HIS A 321 7.22 -23.21 1.51
N GLU A 322 7.54 -22.49 2.58
CA GLU A 322 7.04 -21.14 2.80
C GLU A 322 8.08 -20.12 2.30
N VAL A 323 7.69 -19.33 1.29
CA VAL A 323 8.53 -18.29 0.70
C VAL A 323 7.90 -16.92 0.98
N ALA A 324 8.74 -15.92 1.22
CA ALA A 324 8.28 -14.55 1.47
C ALA A 324 7.54 -13.97 0.24
N THR A 325 6.35 -13.43 0.47
CA THR A 325 5.48 -12.86 -0.58
C THR A 325 6.16 -11.71 -1.33
N GLY A 326 7.02 -10.95 -0.64
CA GLY A 326 7.76 -9.83 -1.23
C GLY A 326 8.73 -10.24 -2.35
N ILE A 327 9.21 -11.48 -2.38
CA ILE A 327 10.01 -11.99 -3.49
C ILE A 327 9.16 -12.03 -4.77
N MET A 328 7.94 -12.56 -4.66
CA MET A 328 7.02 -12.62 -5.81
C MET A 328 6.61 -11.23 -6.29
N THR A 329 6.38 -10.29 -5.37
CA THR A 329 6.05 -8.92 -5.76
C THR A 329 7.20 -8.23 -6.50
N ARG A 330 8.47 -8.52 -6.16
CA ARG A 330 9.65 -8.02 -6.88
C ARG A 330 9.73 -8.60 -8.29
N ILE A 331 9.48 -9.90 -8.45
CA ILE A 331 9.47 -10.56 -9.77
C ILE A 331 8.38 -9.98 -10.65
N LEU A 332 7.13 -9.98 -10.17
CA LEU A 332 5.99 -9.48 -10.93
C LEU A 332 6.08 -7.98 -11.21
N GLY A 333 6.56 -7.22 -10.24
CA GLY A 333 6.74 -5.77 -10.39
C GLY A 333 7.84 -5.41 -11.38
N GLY A 334 8.97 -6.14 -11.36
CA GLY A 334 10.05 -5.98 -12.33
C GLY A 334 9.59 -6.27 -13.75
N LEU A 335 8.85 -7.36 -13.96
CA LEU A 335 8.27 -7.70 -15.26
C LEU A 335 7.29 -6.63 -15.75
N LEU A 336 6.43 -6.13 -14.85
CA LEU A 336 5.49 -5.06 -15.18
C LEU A 336 6.21 -3.76 -15.56
N LEU A 337 7.27 -3.39 -14.84
CA LEU A 337 8.08 -2.22 -15.16
C LEU A 337 8.71 -2.31 -16.55
N LEU A 338 9.32 -3.46 -16.85
CA LEU A 338 9.88 -3.72 -18.18
C LEU A 338 8.81 -3.62 -19.27
N PHE A 339 7.63 -4.18 -19.04
CA PHE A 339 6.52 -4.09 -19.98
C PHE A 339 6.07 -2.65 -20.22
N ILE A 340 5.97 -1.84 -19.17
CA ILE A 340 5.60 -0.42 -19.27
C ILE A 340 6.63 0.34 -20.10
N LEU A 341 7.94 0.15 -19.81
CA LEU A 341 9.02 0.84 -20.50
C LEU A 341 9.07 0.47 -21.99
N LEU A 342 8.87 -0.81 -22.33
CA LEU A 342 8.81 -1.25 -23.74
C LEU A 342 7.63 -0.64 -24.48
N LYS A 343 6.46 -0.55 -23.84
CA LYS A 343 5.26 0.04 -24.43
C LYS A 343 5.37 1.54 -24.64
N ASP A 344 6.02 2.25 -23.72
CA ASP A 344 6.22 3.70 -23.87
C ASP A 344 7.26 4.02 -24.94
N ARG A 345 8.28 3.17 -25.13
CA ARG A 345 9.23 3.29 -26.25
C ARG A 345 8.54 3.16 -27.61
N GLN A 346 7.62 2.21 -27.78
CA GLN A 346 6.86 2.03 -29.01
C GLN A 346 5.90 3.19 -29.36
N LYS A 347 5.64 4.11 -28.45
CA LYS A 347 4.84 5.31 -28.69
C LYS A 347 5.69 6.53 -29.00
N ALA A 348 6.99 6.47 -28.75
CA ALA A 348 7.95 7.54 -29.02
C ALA A 348 8.60 7.41 -30.42
N ASP A 349 8.61 6.20 -30.97
CA ASP A 349 8.95 5.87 -32.38
C ASP A 349 7.68 5.98 -33.27
#